data_5b10d1c26942502479a682995eb59897
#
_entry.id   5b10d1c26942502479a682995eb59897
#
_cell.length_a   1.000
_cell.length_b   1.000
_cell.length_c   1.000
_cell.angle_alpha   90.00
_cell.angle_beta   90.00
_cell.angle_gamma   90.00
#
_symmetry.space_group_name_H-M   'P 1'
#
loop_
_entity.id
_entity.type
_entity.pdbx_description
1 polymer ?
#
loop_
_entity_poly.entity_id
_entity_poly.type
_entity_poly.pdbx_seq_one_letter_code
_entity_poly.pdbx_strand_id
1 'polypeptide(L)'
;MRIFKLEFQKIMKNPMLWLLAVIFCLVNCLIIYNEAGNKDTSKELVIMHDIIKKTDDINHSRQAKNRNERKQLSKAYQEYYKENIDLYDKLDMTKILKQKEEMLQYHPKGFMKKFVKDNYEHLQKRVEEIKSDKEYNDAFYPGQYYEIHSLLYSKLGKKLIVEMSLLMALSILFIMDYERLQKTNDLVDATRTGKRIMDCKAFAGTLSGILFSAILCSVTWIYFFYCVSFKGLWNVSVASTLVAEKRYSGWFYPFVTFFKMTQIQYLILTLTVYLGIILLIALATIAIQFLLGNSYFSFAILILLNMALFLGAYYSNVTFMNVILRLLNPTNLYITSGAWFMENDITLSFAGNEFWIIGVTGVWMILCVKIARNFKLYDRNVSSIHKNIKKDRCMKNEFH
;
A
#
# COMPACT_ATOMS: atom_id res chain seq x y z
N MET A 1 10.24 -0.23 -30.26
CA MET A 1 8.82 0.14 -30.17
C MET A 1 7.87 -0.96 -30.68
N ARG A 2 8.06 -1.54 -31.87
CA ARG A 2 7.12 -2.55 -32.43
C ARG A 2 6.96 -3.81 -31.57
N ILE A 3 8.06 -4.37 -31.02
CA ILE A 3 8.06 -5.56 -30.16
C ILE A 3 7.27 -5.28 -28.88
N PHE A 4 7.57 -4.19 -28.21
CA PHE A 4 6.85 -3.80 -26.98
C PHE A 4 5.34 -3.70 -27.20
N LYS A 5 4.88 -3.05 -28.29
CA LYS A 5 3.45 -2.93 -28.61
C LYS A 5 2.78 -4.30 -28.78
N LEU A 6 3.46 -5.24 -29.42
CA LEU A 6 2.94 -6.60 -29.61
C LEU A 6 2.84 -7.35 -28.28
N GLU A 7 3.87 -7.28 -27.41
CA GLU A 7 3.86 -7.93 -26.09
C GLU A 7 2.77 -7.34 -25.18
N PHE A 8 2.63 -6.01 -25.18
CA PHE A 8 1.57 -5.32 -24.44
C PHE A 8 0.17 -5.73 -24.93
N GLN A 9 -0.04 -5.83 -26.26
CA GLN A 9 -1.32 -6.28 -26.82
C GLN A 9 -1.68 -7.72 -26.45
N LYS A 10 -0.70 -8.62 -26.31
CA LYS A 10 -0.93 -10.01 -25.85
C LYS A 10 -1.55 -10.01 -24.44
N ILE A 11 -1.03 -9.18 -23.54
CA ILE A 11 -1.53 -9.07 -22.16
C ILE A 11 -2.94 -8.48 -22.15
N MET A 12 -3.15 -7.37 -22.87
CA MET A 12 -4.44 -6.68 -22.89
C MET A 12 -5.56 -7.51 -23.54
N LYS A 13 -5.22 -8.49 -24.38
CA LYS A 13 -6.17 -9.44 -24.97
C LYS A 13 -6.43 -10.67 -24.09
N ASN A 14 -5.74 -10.80 -22.95
CA ASN A 14 -5.95 -11.95 -22.06
C ASN A 14 -7.26 -11.80 -21.25
N PRO A 15 -8.29 -12.64 -21.52
CA PRO A 15 -9.57 -12.51 -20.83
C PRO A 15 -9.50 -12.85 -19.36
N MET A 16 -8.54 -13.67 -18.91
CA MET A 16 -8.42 -14.06 -17.50
C MET A 16 -8.02 -12.88 -16.61
N LEU A 17 -7.13 -12.00 -17.08
CA LEU A 17 -6.73 -10.81 -16.31
C LEU A 17 -7.89 -9.82 -16.18
N TRP A 18 -8.67 -9.64 -17.24
CA TRP A 18 -9.87 -8.81 -17.20
C TRP A 18 -10.95 -9.40 -16.26
N LEU A 19 -11.20 -10.71 -16.36
CA LEU A 19 -12.14 -11.38 -15.50
C LEU A 19 -11.76 -11.20 -14.02
N LEU A 20 -10.49 -11.40 -13.69
CA LEU A 20 -9.99 -11.22 -12.32
C LEU A 20 -10.14 -9.77 -11.85
N ALA A 21 -9.80 -8.79 -12.69
CA ALA A 21 -9.98 -7.37 -12.36
C ALA A 21 -11.46 -7.01 -12.10
N VAL A 22 -12.38 -7.54 -12.92
CA VAL A 22 -13.84 -7.35 -12.74
C VAL A 22 -14.31 -7.99 -11.44
N ILE A 23 -13.88 -9.22 -11.13
CA ILE A 23 -14.22 -9.89 -9.87
C ILE A 23 -13.76 -9.04 -8.67
N PHE A 24 -12.53 -8.54 -8.68
CA PHE A 24 -12.01 -7.68 -7.61
C PHE A 24 -12.82 -6.39 -7.49
N CYS A 25 -13.16 -5.72 -8.60
CA CYS A 25 -14.02 -4.55 -8.57
C CYS A 25 -15.38 -4.85 -7.95
N LEU A 26 -16.04 -5.95 -8.34
CA LEU A 26 -17.34 -6.34 -7.80
C LEU A 26 -17.27 -6.62 -6.29
N VAL A 27 -16.26 -7.36 -5.85
CA VAL A 27 -16.06 -7.66 -4.41
C VAL A 27 -15.81 -6.39 -3.61
N ASN A 28 -15.02 -5.45 -4.13
CA ASN A 28 -14.79 -4.17 -3.47
C ASN A 28 -16.05 -3.31 -3.41
N CYS A 29 -16.82 -3.26 -4.48
CA CYS A 29 -18.13 -2.59 -4.50
C CYS A 29 -19.12 -3.19 -3.49
N LEU A 30 -19.15 -4.52 -3.35
CA LEU A 30 -20.00 -5.21 -2.36
C LEU A 30 -19.58 -4.87 -0.93
N ILE A 31 -18.28 -4.79 -0.65
CA ILE A 31 -17.79 -4.40 0.68
C ILE A 31 -18.20 -2.96 0.99
N ILE A 32 -17.99 -2.04 0.05
CA ILE A 32 -18.38 -0.63 0.22
C ILE A 32 -19.88 -0.53 0.44
N TYR A 33 -20.69 -1.25 -0.35
CA TYR A 33 -22.15 -1.26 -0.20
C TYR A 33 -22.59 -1.75 1.18
N ASN A 34 -22.00 -2.85 1.67
CA ASN A 34 -22.36 -3.42 2.96
C ASN A 34 -21.91 -2.53 4.13
N GLU A 35 -20.72 -1.94 4.07
CA GLU A 35 -20.16 -1.13 5.16
C GLU A 35 -20.72 0.29 5.16
N ALA A 36 -20.77 0.94 4.00
CA ALA A 36 -21.36 2.28 3.87
C ALA A 36 -22.90 2.26 3.95
N GLY A 37 -23.52 1.12 3.64
CA GLY A 37 -24.97 0.92 3.72
C GLY A 37 -25.46 0.45 5.09
N ASN A 38 -24.59 0.16 6.05
CA ASN A 38 -24.97 -0.29 7.37
C ASN A 38 -25.64 0.84 8.16
N LYS A 39 -26.92 0.60 8.51
CA LYS A 39 -27.98 1.61 8.66
C LYS A 39 -27.82 2.62 9.80
N ASP A 40 -26.94 2.41 10.78
CA ASP A 40 -26.82 3.33 11.90
C ASP A 40 -25.69 4.36 11.69
N THR A 41 -24.51 3.93 11.31
CA THR A 41 -23.41 4.85 10.92
C THR A 41 -23.78 5.65 9.66
N SER A 42 -24.52 5.03 8.70
CA SER A 42 -24.95 5.71 7.48
C SER A 42 -26.04 6.74 7.71
N LYS A 43 -26.92 6.57 8.70
CA LYS A 43 -27.93 7.60 9.02
C LYS A 43 -27.30 8.85 9.60
N GLU A 44 -26.34 8.71 10.50
CA GLU A 44 -25.60 9.84 11.04
C GLU A 44 -24.73 10.50 9.96
N LEU A 45 -24.05 9.72 9.12
CA LEU A 45 -23.29 10.21 7.99
C LEU A 45 -24.16 10.87 6.91
N VAL A 46 -25.37 10.34 6.64
CA VAL A 46 -26.34 10.94 5.71
C VAL A 46 -26.88 12.25 6.28
N ILE A 47 -27.17 12.32 7.57
CA ILE A 47 -27.59 13.55 8.24
C ILE A 47 -26.46 14.59 8.18
N MET A 48 -25.21 14.19 8.45
CA MET A 48 -24.04 15.04 8.29
C MET A 48 -23.82 15.48 6.85
N HIS A 49 -23.94 14.57 5.90
CA HIS A 49 -23.81 14.85 4.47
C HIS A 49 -24.88 15.85 4.01
N ASP A 50 -26.12 15.67 4.45
CA ASP A 50 -27.22 16.60 4.13
C ASP A 50 -27.01 17.98 4.76
N ILE A 51 -26.38 18.04 5.93
CA ILE A 51 -26.02 19.31 6.58
C ILE A 51 -24.86 19.97 5.84
N ILE A 52 -23.79 19.24 5.53
CA ILE A 52 -22.65 19.75 4.74
C ILE A 52 -23.09 20.18 3.34
N LYS A 53 -24.02 19.43 2.71
CA LYS A 53 -24.57 19.77 1.39
C LYS A 53 -25.49 21.00 1.40
N LYS A 54 -26.18 21.27 2.52
CA LYS A 54 -27.08 22.41 2.70
C LYS A 54 -26.38 23.65 3.21
N THR A 55 -25.23 23.51 3.85
CA THR A 55 -24.37 24.60 4.32
C THR A 55 -23.10 24.58 3.50
N ASP A 56 -22.98 25.44 2.50
CA ASP A 56 -21.73 25.61 1.72
C ASP A 56 -20.56 26.11 2.62
N ASP A 57 -20.83 26.33 3.90
CA ASP A 57 -19.88 26.82 4.88
C ASP A 57 -20.00 26.01 6.18
N ILE A 58 -18.96 25.25 6.52
CA ILE A 58 -18.86 24.41 7.72
C ILE A 58 -19.07 25.23 9.01
N ASN A 59 -18.82 26.51 8.98
CA ASN A 59 -18.98 27.43 10.10
C ASN A 59 -20.42 27.95 10.32
N HIS A 60 -21.35 27.67 9.43
CA HIS A 60 -22.73 28.16 9.54
C HIS A 60 -23.71 27.07 10.02
N SER A 61 -23.50 26.53 11.22
CA SER A 61 -24.51 25.74 11.97
C SER A 61 -25.89 26.44 12.12
N ARG A 62 -26.02 27.64 11.60
CA ARG A 62 -27.24 28.49 11.65
C ARG A 62 -28.37 28.06 10.72
N GLN A 63 -28.14 27.13 9.77
CA GLN A 63 -29.13 26.84 8.71
C GLN A 63 -29.74 25.42 8.75
N ALA A 64 -29.59 24.67 9.82
CA ALA A 64 -30.41 23.48 9.98
C ALA A 64 -31.89 23.87 9.99
N LYS A 65 -32.65 23.38 9.02
CA LYS A 65 -34.06 23.78 8.80
C LYS A 65 -35.00 23.38 9.92
N ASN A 66 -34.59 22.41 10.74
CA ASN A 66 -35.44 21.79 11.77
C ASN A 66 -34.88 22.04 13.17
N ARG A 67 -35.68 22.62 14.07
CA ARG A 67 -35.29 22.94 15.46
C ARG A 67 -34.89 21.73 16.28
N ASN A 68 -35.43 20.52 15.95
CA ASN A 68 -35.10 19.27 16.61
C ASN A 68 -33.75 18.72 16.13
N GLU A 69 -33.44 18.79 14.85
CA GLU A 69 -32.14 18.43 14.28
C GLU A 69 -31.03 19.30 14.86
N ARG A 70 -31.28 20.62 15.00
CA ARG A 70 -30.33 21.54 15.65
C ARG A 70 -30.06 21.15 17.11
N LYS A 71 -31.07 20.74 17.86
CA LYS A 71 -30.90 20.33 19.25
C LYS A 71 -30.12 19.01 19.38
N GLN A 72 -30.43 18.04 18.54
CA GLN A 72 -29.71 16.76 18.55
C GLN A 72 -28.25 16.92 18.11
N LEU A 73 -28.00 17.68 17.07
CA LEU A 73 -26.66 18.00 16.57
C LEU A 73 -25.86 18.82 17.57
N SER A 74 -26.48 19.84 18.20
CA SER A 74 -25.82 20.67 19.21
C SER A 74 -25.47 19.84 20.45
N LYS A 75 -26.32 18.90 20.84
CA LYS A 75 -26.07 18.03 22.00
C LYS A 75 -24.98 17.02 21.72
N ALA A 76 -25.05 16.29 20.58
CA ALA A 76 -24.03 15.35 20.16
C ALA A 76 -22.67 16.03 19.96
N TYR A 77 -22.65 17.24 19.36
CA TYR A 77 -21.44 18.05 19.20
C TYR A 77 -20.86 18.46 20.55
N GLN A 78 -21.67 18.91 21.50
CA GLN A 78 -21.19 19.33 22.83
C GLN A 78 -20.66 18.14 23.63
N GLU A 79 -21.32 16.98 23.59
CA GLU A 79 -20.85 15.77 24.27
C GLU A 79 -19.53 15.30 23.65
N TYR A 80 -19.47 15.20 22.34
CA TYR A 80 -18.29 14.76 21.59
C TYR A 80 -17.11 15.73 21.75
N TYR A 81 -17.36 17.03 21.66
CA TYR A 81 -16.34 18.07 21.80
C TYR A 81 -15.73 18.10 23.20
N LYS A 82 -16.54 17.88 24.25
CA LYS A 82 -16.02 17.78 25.63
C LYS A 82 -15.12 16.58 25.83
N GLU A 83 -15.43 15.46 25.23
CA GLU A 83 -14.63 14.23 25.37
C GLU A 83 -13.30 14.30 24.61
N ASN A 84 -13.26 14.99 23.48
CA ASN A 84 -12.11 14.97 22.57
C ASN A 84 -11.15 16.17 22.72
N ILE A 85 -11.58 17.29 23.25
CA ILE A 85 -10.69 18.46 23.52
C ILE A 85 -9.51 18.07 24.41
N ASP A 86 -9.78 17.28 25.44
CA ASP A 86 -8.79 16.89 26.44
C ASP A 86 -7.79 15.83 25.93
N LEU A 87 -8.03 15.17 24.79
CA LEU A 87 -7.18 14.08 24.32
C LEU A 87 -5.78 14.56 23.95
N TYR A 88 -5.68 15.65 23.20
CA TYR A 88 -4.38 16.22 22.84
C TYR A 88 -3.71 16.94 24.01
N ASP A 89 -4.48 17.51 24.94
CA ASP A 89 -3.93 18.23 26.12
C ASP A 89 -3.22 17.30 27.09
N LYS A 90 -3.67 16.05 27.19
CA LYS A 90 -3.08 15.02 28.04
C LYS A 90 -1.98 14.22 27.33
N LEU A 91 -1.73 14.48 26.04
CA LEU A 91 -0.83 13.71 25.22
C LEU A 91 0.64 14.12 25.46
N ASP A 92 1.44 13.17 25.93
CA ASP A 92 2.89 13.29 26.13
C ASP A 92 3.60 12.19 25.33
N MET A 93 4.21 12.57 24.21
CA MET A 93 4.88 11.63 23.29
C MET A 93 6.14 11.04 23.92
N THR A 94 6.77 11.73 24.87
CA THR A 94 7.97 11.19 25.57
C THR A 94 7.59 10.07 26.54
N LYS A 95 6.42 10.19 27.17
CA LYS A 95 5.84 9.14 28.03
C LYS A 95 5.42 7.93 27.20
N ILE A 96 4.82 8.14 26.04
CA ILE A 96 4.46 7.07 25.11
C ILE A 96 5.71 6.32 24.64
N LEU A 97 6.80 7.04 24.30
CA LEU A 97 8.07 6.40 23.95
C LEU A 97 8.58 5.46 25.04
N LYS A 98 8.63 5.92 26.30
CA LYS A 98 9.07 5.09 27.41
C LYS A 98 8.24 3.82 27.56
N GLN A 99 6.92 3.94 27.44
CA GLN A 99 6.02 2.79 27.51
C GLN A 99 6.24 1.81 26.36
N LYS A 100 6.47 2.31 25.13
CA LYS A 100 6.81 1.47 23.98
C LYS A 100 8.15 0.76 24.17
N GLU A 101 9.17 1.43 24.69
CA GLU A 101 10.46 0.82 25.00
C GLU A 101 10.32 -0.31 26.01
N GLU A 102 9.54 -0.10 27.07
CA GLU A 102 9.26 -1.11 28.10
C GLU A 102 8.49 -2.31 27.53
N MET A 103 7.45 -2.08 26.74
CA MET A 103 6.61 -3.14 26.19
C MET A 103 7.31 -3.95 25.12
N LEU A 104 8.05 -3.32 24.24
CA LEU A 104 8.79 -4.00 23.19
C LEU A 104 10.06 -4.67 23.74
N GLN A 105 10.36 -4.53 25.04
CA GLN A 105 11.62 -4.96 25.66
C GLN A 105 12.83 -4.51 24.84
N TYR A 106 12.69 -3.39 24.15
CA TYR A 106 13.69 -2.85 23.25
C TYR A 106 14.23 -1.53 23.78
N HIS A 107 15.47 -1.57 24.21
CA HIS A 107 16.20 -0.38 24.63
C HIS A 107 17.23 -0.03 23.55
N PRO A 108 16.91 0.87 22.62
CA PRO A 108 17.83 1.25 21.56
C PRO A 108 19.12 1.85 22.17
N LYS A 109 20.28 1.48 21.60
CA LYS A 109 21.60 1.96 22.04
C LYS A 109 22.25 2.82 20.96
N GLY A 110 23.15 3.69 21.36
CA GLY A 110 23.97 4.51 20.45
C GLY A 110 23.13 5.39 19.53
N PHE A 111 23.46 5.37 18.25
CA PHE A 111 22.78 6.16 17.19
C PHE A 111 21.26 5.93 17.17
N MET A 112 20.79 4.68 17.29
CA MET A 112 19.36 4.36 17.24
C MET A 112 18.61 4.98 18.42
N LYS A 113 19.20 5.05 19.60
CA LYS A 113 18.58 5.71 20.75
C LYS A 113 18.36 7.20 20.48
N LYS A 114 19.39 7.86 19.95
CA LYS A 114 19.29 9.27 19.58
C LYS A 114 18.23 9.50 18.51
N PHE A 115 18.26 8.70 17.43
CA PHE A 115 17.31 8.79 16.32
C PHE A 115 15.86 8.64 16.78
N VAL A 116 15.57 7.63 17.60
CA VAL A 116 14.21 7.40 18.13
C VAL A 116 13.79 8.55 19.03
N LYS A 117 14.67 9.02 19.93
CA LYS A 117 14.40 10.15 20.81
C LYS A 117 14.10 11.43 20.02
N ASP A 118 14.95 11.77 19.08
CA ASP A 118 14.78 12.97 18.22
C ASP A 118 13.45 12.91 17.45
N ASN A 119 13.06 11.72 16.97
CA ASN A 119 11.79 11.52 16.28
C ASN A 119 10.56 11.76 17.19
N TYR A 120 10.61 11.28 18.43
CA TYR A 120 9.51 11.51 19.39
C TYR A 120 9.47 12.94 19.93
N GLU A 121 10.62 13.62 20.04
CA GLU A 121 10.67 15.06 20.29
C GLU A 121 10.03 15.86 19.15
N HIS A 122 10.23 15.42 17.90
CA HIS A 122 9.57 16.00 16.73
C HIS A 122 8.05 15.77 16.77
N LEU A 123 7.61 14.57 17.12
CA LEU A 123 6.19 14.28 17.33
C LEU A 123 5.57 15.10 18.44
N GLN A 124 6.29 15.37 19.54
CA GLN A 124 5.82 16.24 20.61
C GLN A 124 5.58 17.69 20.12
N LYS A 125 6.53 18.23 19.33
CA LYS A 125 6.33 19.55 18.69
C LYS A 125 5.10 19.55 17.76
N ARG A 126 4.92 18.46 17.01
CA ARG A 126 3.75 18.30 16.13
C ARG A 126 2.43 18.29 16.93
N VAL A 127 2.40 17.66 18.09
CA VAL A 127 1.24 17.72 18.99
C VAL A 127 0.96 19.15 19.44
N GLU A 128 1.99 19.92 19.75
CA GLU A 128 1.86 21.34 20.13
C GLU A 128 1.32 22.19 18.96
N GLU A 129 1.78 21.93 17.72
CA GLU A 129 1.23 22.55 16.51
C GLU A 129 -0.25 22.21 16.31
N ILE A 130 -0.62 20.91 16.42
CA ILE A 130 -2.04 20.49 16.34
C ILE A 130 -2.91 21.22 17.35
N LYS A 131 -2.39 21.44 18.57
CA LYS A 131 -3.08 22.20 19.63
C LYS A 131 -3.20 23.67 19.28
N SER A 132 -2.08 24.33 18.92
CA SER A 132 -2.04 25.78 18.65
C SER A 132 -2.92 26.17 17.45
N ASP A 133 -2.85 25.37 16.40
CA ASP A 133 -3.61 25.58 15.16
C ASP A 133 -5.06 25.09 15.26
N LYS A 134 -5.41 24.39 16.34
CA LYS A 134 -6.71 23.74 16.54
C LYS A 134 -7.10 22.80 15.40
N GLU A 135 -6.11 22.15 14.78
CA GLU A 135 -6.33 21.27 13.64
C GLU A 135 -7.32 20.12 13.93
N TYR A 136 -7.37 19.67 15.18
CA TYR A 136 -8.32 18.64 15.63
C TYR A 136 -9.79 19.05 15.48
N ASN A 137 -10.07 20.35 15.27
CA ASN A 137 -11.41 20.92 15.15
C ASN A 137 -11.75 21.39 13.72
N ASP A 138 -10.89 21.12 12.73
CA ASP A 138 -11.14 21.51 11.34
C ASP A 138 -12.35 20.79 10.74
N ALA A 139 -12.63 19.55 11.14
CA ALA A 139 -13.81 18.80 10.74
C ALA A 139 -14.99 19.11 11.67
N PHE A 140 -16.20 19.19 11.11
CA PHE A 140 -17.41 19.47 11.86
C PHE A 140 -17.72 18.43 12.95
N TYR A 141 -17.36 17.15 12.71
CA TYR A 141 -17.44 16.06 13.67
C TYR A 141 -16.10 15.30 13.70
N PRO A 142 -15.11 15.84 14.43
CA PRO A 142 -13.86 15.10 14.60
C PRO A 142 -14.16 13.71 15.18
N GLY A 143 -13.49 12.67 14.66
CA GLY A 143 -13.60 11.28 15.15
C GLY A 143 -14.67 10.39 14.52
N GLN A 144 -15.83 10.90 14.17
CA GLN A 144 -16.79 10.08 13.40
C GLN A 144 -16.28 9.75 11.99
N TYR A 145 -15.42 10.60 11.44
CA TYR A 145 -14.72 10.32 10.19
C TYR A 145 -13.66 9.22 10.28
N TYR A 146 -13.26 8.80 11.50
CA TYR A 146 -12.31 7.72 11.66
C TYR A 146 -12.77 6.40 11.05
N GLU A 147 -14.04 6.05 11.18
CA GLU A 147 -14.59 4.83 10.58
C GLU A 147 -14.51 4.88 9.04
N ILE A 148 -14.78 6.06 8.45
CA ILE A 148 -14.65 6.28 7.01
C ILE A 148 -13.18 6.18 6.59
N HIS A 149 -12.27 6.81 7.34
CA HIS A 149 -10.83 6.71 7.12
C HIS A 149 -10.35 5.26 7.22
N SER A 150 -10.76 4.56 8.27
CA SER A 150 -10.43 3.14 8.48
C SER A 150 -10.99 2.25 7.39
N LEU A 151 -12.22 2.48 6.94
CA LEU A 151 -12.81 1.73 5.83
C LEU A 151 -12.00 1.95 4.53
N LEU A 152 -11.72 3.20 4.17
CA LEU A 152 -11.03 3.52 2.91
C LEU A 152 -9.57 3.08 2.92
N TYR A 153 -8.81 3.45 3.94
CA TYR A 153 -7.35 3.30 3.94
C TYR A 153 -6.85 2.04 4.64
N SER A 154 -7.57 1.54 5.65
CA SER A 154 -7.18 0.29 6.33
C SER A 154 -7.87 -0.92 5.68
N LYS A 155 -9.18 -0.98 5.68
CA LYS A 155 -9.93 -2.18 5.25
C LYS A 155 -9.87 -2.39 3.73
N LEU A 156 -10.30 -1.40 2.95
CA LEU A 156 -10.20 -1.43 1.48
C LEU A 156 -8.74 -1.30 1.03
N GLY A 157 -7.94 -0.49 1.73
CA GLY A 157 -6.53 -0.29 1.41
C GLY A 157 -5.72 -1.57 1.44
N LYS A 158 -5.82 -2.37 2.50
CA LYS A 158 -5.16 -3.68 2.60
C LYS A 158 -5.58 -4.61 1.48
N LYS A 159 -6.86 -4.62 1.16
CA LYS A 159 -7.40 -5.46 0.10
C LYS A 159 -6.90 -5.03 -1.28
N LEU A 160 -6.94 -3.73 -1.57
CA LEU A 160 -6.40 -3.17 -2.81
C LEU A 160 -4.92 -3.49 -2.99
N ILE A 161 -4.09 -3.40 -1.94
CA ILE A 161 -2.67 -3.78 -2.01
C ILE A 161 -2.51 -5.23 -2.48
N VAL A 162 -3.27 -6.17 -1.91
CA VAL A 162 -3.20 -7.59 -2.30
C VAL A 162 -3.68 -7.78 -3.74
N GLU A 163 -4.82 -7.23 -4.10
CA GLU A 163 -5.43 -7.38 -5.42
C GLU A 163 -4.56 -6.76 -6.53
N MET A 164 -4.04 -5.56 -6.31
CA MET A 164 -3.11 -4.91 -7.25
C MET A 164 -1.80 -5.68 -7.37
N SER A 165 -1.28 -6.23 -6.26
CA SER A 165 -0.08 -7.08 -6.26
C SER A 165 -0.27 -8.36 -7.06
N LEU A 166 -1.44 -8.99 -6.94
CA LEU A 166 -1.80 -10.18 -7.73
C LEU A 166 -1.91 -9.85 -9.23
N LEU A 167 -2.61 -8.78 -9.59
CA LEU A 167 -2.73 -8.34 -10.99
C LEU A 167 -1.37 -8.01 -11.60
N MET A 168 -0.49 -7.34 -10.83
CA MET A 168 0.88 -7.04 -11.25
C MET A 168 1.69 -8.33 -11.49
N ALA A 169 1.72 -9.22 -10.52
CA ALA A 169 2.47 -10.47 -10.63
C ALA A 169 1.98 -11.33 -11.80
N LEU A 170 0.67 -11.53 -11.92
CA LEU A 170 0.08 -12.34 -13.00
C LEU A 170 0.30 -11.72 -14.37
N SER A 171 0.25 -10.40 -14.53
CA SER A 171 0.54 -9.72 -15.79
C SER A 171 1.98 -9.96 -16.25
N ILE A 172 2.95 -9.91 -15.35
CA ILE A 172 4.36 -10.15 -15.64
C ILE A 172 4.59 -11.63 -15.96
N LEU A 173 4.11 -12.53 -15.09
CA LEU A 173 4.31 -13.97 -15.26
C LEU A 173 3.69 -14.50 -16.54
N PHE A 174 2.49 -14.04 -16.89
CA PHE A 174 1.82 -14.42 -18.12
C PHE A 174 2.67 -14.11 -19.34
N ILE A 175 3.17 -12.86 -19.47
CA ILE A 175 3.90 -12.47 -20.67
C ILE A 175 5.31 -13.05 -20.72
N MET A 176 5.97 -13.20 -19.57
CA MET A 176 7.32 -13.76 -19.53
C MET A 176 7.37 -15.24 -19.87
N ASP A 177 6.29 -15.97 -19.61
CA ASP A 177 6.18 -17.40 -19.87
C ASP A 177 5.35 -17.75 -21.13
N TYR A 178 4.87 -16.74 -21.83
CA TYR A 178 3.94 -16.88 -22.94
C TYR A 178 4.45 -17.84 -24.03
N GLU A 179 5.71 -17.66 -24.48
CA GLU A 179 6.28 -18.51 -25.53
C GLU A 179 6.53 -19.95 -25.05
N ARG A 180 6.84 -20.14 -23.77
CA ARG A 180 6.97 -21.48 -23.20
C ARG A 180 5.62 -22.21 -23.22
N LEU A 181 4.55 -21.53 -22.83
CA LEU A 181 3.19 -22.07 -22.89
C LEU A 181 2.75 -22.39 -24.32
N GLN A 182 3.21 -21.60 -25.29
CA GLN A 182 2.93 -21.79 -26.73
C GLN A 182 3.94 -22.73 -27.40
N LYS A 183 4.92 -23.31 -26.68
CA LYS A 183 5.98 -24.19 -27.20
C LYS A 183 6.82 -23.53 -28.33
N THR A 184 6.93 -22.20 -28.33
CA THR A 184 7.69 -21.43 -29.32
C THR A 184 9.00 -20.86 -28.79
N ASN A 185 9.39 -21.27 -27.59
CA ASN A 185 10.56 -20.75 -26.87
C ASN A 185 11.86 -20.90 -27.67
N ASP A 186 12.09 -22.10 -28.26
CA ASP A 186 13.29 -22.38 -29.04
C ASP A 186 13.43 -21.49 -30.30
N LEU A 187 12.32 -21.10 -30.91
CA LEU A 187 12.31 -20.18 -32.06
C LEU A 187 12.73 -18.76 -31.60
N VAL A 188 12.23 -18.29 -30.46
CA VAL A 188 12.57 -16.96 -29.98
C VAL A 188 14.03 -16.92 -29.48
N ASP A 189 14.50 -17.98 -28.81
CA ASP A 189 15.87 -18.07 -28.32
C ASP A 189 16.90 -18.16 -29.46
N ALA A 190 16.55 -18.73 -30.60
CA ALA A 190 17.39 -18.76 -31.81
C ALA A 190 17.54 -17.37 -32.46
N THR A 191 16.72 -16.40 -32.13
CA THR A 191 16.79 -15.06 -32.75
C THR A 191 17.86 -14.18 -32.08
N ARG A 192 18.56 -13.38 -32.88
CA ARG A 192 19.54 -12.37 -32.39
C ARG A 192 18.93 -11.37 -31.40
N THR A 193 17.61 -11.21 -31.43
CA THR A 193 16.85 -10.25 -30.60
C THR A 193 16.31 -10.84 -29.30
N GLY A 194 16.53 -12.15 -29.03
CA GLY A 194 15.96 -12.84 -27.88
C GLY A 194 16.24 -12.20 -26.49
N LYS A 195 17.47 -11.63 -26.32
CA LYS A 195 17.83 -10.89 -25.10
C LYS A 195 16.98 -9.62 -24.92
N ARG A 196 16.73 -8.88 -26.00
CA ARG A 196 15.96 -7.63 -26.00
C ARG A 196 14.46 -7.88 -25.82
N ILE A 197 13.97 -9.00 -26.31
CA ILE A 197 12.58 -9.42 -26.13
C ILE A 197 12.26 -9.64 -24.65
N MET A 198 13.17 -10.25 -23.91
CA MET A 198 13.00 -10.52 -22.48
C MET A 198 12.82 -9.23 -21.67
N ASP A 199 13.63 -8.20 -21.92
CA ASP A 199 13.50 -6.89 -21.28
C ASP A 199 12.19 -6.19 -21.68
N CYS A 200 11.81 -6.29 -22.98
CA CYS A 200 10.54 -5.73 -23.47
C CYS A 200 9.32 -6.38 -22.82
N LYS A 201 9.36 -7.69 -22.57
CA LYS A 201 8.30 -8.41 -21.86
C LYS A 201 8.17 -7.99 -20.40
N ALA A 202 9.30 -7.93 -19.68
CA ALA A 202 9.31 -7.47 -18.30
C ALA A 202 8.69 -6.06 -18.19
N PHE A 203 9.06 -5.16 -19.08
CA PHE A 203 8.51 -3.80 -19.12
C PHE A 203 7.03 -3.78 -19.55
N ALA A 204 6.62 -4.57 -20.55
CA ALA A 204 5.22 -4.67 -20.98
C ALA A 204 4.33 -5.24 -19.87
N GLY A 205 4.80 -6.29 -19.18
CA GLY A 205 4.10 -6.87 -18.02
C GLY A 205 3.92 -5.87 -16.89
N THR A 206 4.97 -5.13 -16.55
CA THR A 206 4.92 -4.10 -15.49
C THR A 206 3.93 -2.98 -15.86
N LEU A 207 4.00 -2.46 -17.09
CA LEU A 207 3.09 -1.39 -17.53
C LEU A 207 1.63 -1.85 -17.54
N SER A 208 1.37 -3.08 -18.01
CA SER A 208 0.03 -3.66 -18.00
C SER A 208 -0.48 -3.86 -16.56
N GLY A 209 0.38 -4.34 -15.66
CA GLY A 209 0.05 -4.48 -14.25
C GLY A 209 -0.28 -3.14 -13.57
N ILE A 210 0.46 -2.07 -13.88
CA ILE A 210 0.15 -0.71 -13.43
C ILE A 210 -1.23 -0.28 -13.95
N LEU A 211 -1.52 -0.52 -15.23
CA LEU A 211 -2.80 -0.15 -15.84
C LEU A 211 -3.99 -0.87 -15.18
N PHE A 212 -3.90 -2.20 -15.00
CA PHE A 212 -4.94 -2.97 -14.30
C PHE A 212 -5.12 -2.50 -12.85
N SER A 213 -4.02 -2.24 -12.14
CA SER A 213 -4.04 -1.71 -10.77
C SER A 213 -4.68 -0.32 -10.72
N ALA A 214 -4.37 0.54 -11.67
CA ALA A 214 -4.96 1.88 -11.76
C ALA A 214 -6.47 1.82 -12.04
N ILE A 215 -6.92 0.93 -12.94
CA ILE A 215 -8.35 0.73 -13.21
C ILE A 215 -9.06 0.23 -11.95
N LEU A 216 -8.52 -0.79 -11.28
CA LEU A 216 -9.10 -1.35 -10.06
C LEU A 216 -9.22 -0.30 -8.96
N CYS A 217 -8.14 0.43 -8.69
CA CYS A 217 -8.11 1.48 -7.67
C CYS A 217 -9.10 2.60 -8.01
N SER A 218 -9.12 3.07 -9.26
CA SER A 218 -10.02 4.13 -9.70
C SER A 218 -11.48 3.72 -9.58
N VAL A 219 -11.87 2.53 -10.03
CA VAL A 219 -13.25 2.04 -9.93
C VAL A 219 -13.68 1.92 -8.45
N THR A 220 -12.82 1.33 -7.62
CA THR A 220 -13.10 1.18 -6.18
C THR A 220 -13.28 2.53 -5.49
N TRP A 221 -12.40 3.50 -5.77
CA TRP A 221 -12.45 4.81 -5.12
C TRP A 221 -13.58 5.70 -5.65
N ILE A 222 -13.85 5.66 -6.97
CA ILE A 222 -15.01 6.37 -7.54
C ILE A 222 -16.31 5.86 -6.90
N TYR A 223 -16.46 4.54 -6.76
CA TYR A 223 -17.63 3.97 -6.13
C TYR A 223 -17.71 4.32 -4.64
N PHE A 224 -16.56 4.30 -3.93
CA PHE A 224 -16.50 4.73 -2.54
C PHE A 224 -16.93 6.18 -2.35
N PHE A 225 -16.39 7.12 -3.14
CA PHE A 225 -16.76 8.54 -3.07
C PHE A 225 -18.16 8.84 -3.61
N TYR A 226 -18.74 7.92 -4.38
CA TYR A 226 -20.15 7.97 -4.74
C TYR A 226 -21.05 7.61 -3.54
N CYS A 227 -20.71 6.57 -2.78
CA CYS A 227 -21.44 6.13 -1.60
C CYS A 227 -21.22 7.04 -0.39
N VAL A 228 -19.99 7.55 -0.21
CA VAL A 228 -19.57 8.38 0.93
C VAL A 228 -19.15 9.75 0.39
N SER A 229 -19.93 10.77 0.67
CA SER A 229 -19.60 12.12 0.18
C SER A 229 -18.46 12.74 0.98
N PHE A 230 -17.43 13.16 0.26
CA PHE A 230 -16.30 13.93 0.79
C PHE A 230 -16.40 15.44 0.49
N LYS A 231 -17.59 15.91 0.11
CA LYS A 231 -17.79 17.34 -0.17
C LYS A 231 -17.51 18.16 1.10
N GLY A 232 -16.61 19.10 1.00
CA GLY A 232 -16.17 19.94 2.12
C GLY A 232 -15.04 19.35 2.99
N LEU A 233 -14.69 18.05 2.82
CA LEU A 233 -13.64 17.40 3.61
C LEU A 233 -12.25 17.43 2.94
N TRP A 234 -12.16 17.67 1.64
CA TRP A 234 -10.91 17.57 0.90
C TRP A 234 -9.76 18.45 1.43
N ASN A 235 -10.10 19.64 1.91
CA ASN A 235 -9.15 20.64 2.44
C ASN A 235 -9.01 20.57 3.96
N VAL A 236 -9.74 19.68 4.62
CA VAL A 236 -9.70 19.53 6.08
C VAL A 236 -8.45 18.76 6.48
N SER A 237 -7.86 19.11 7.62
CA SER A 237 -6.70 18.39 8.16
C SER A 237 -7.04 16.92 8.47
N VAL A 238 -6.13 16.01 8.10
CA VAL A 238 -6.25 14.58 8.44
C VAL A 238 -6.28 14.39 9.94
N ALA A 239 -5.57 15.21 10.71
CA ALA A 239 -5.56 15.14 12.17
C ALA A 239 -6.98 15.26 12.77
N SER A 240 -7.86 16.09 12.18
CA SER A 240 -9.24 16.24 12.68
C SER A 240 -10.12 15.01 12.44
N THR A 241 -9.83 14.23 11.40
CA THR A 241 -10.57 12.98 11.11
C THR A 241 -10.06 11.79 11.93
N LEU A 242 -8.90 11.93 12.57
CA LEU A 242 -8.21 10.90 13.34
C LEU A 242 -8.24 11.16 14.85
N VAL A 243 -9.14 12.02 15.31
CA VAL A 243 -9.32 12.31 16.76
C VAL A 243 -9.81 11.09 17.54
N ALA A 244 -10.18 9.99 16.86
CA ALA A 244 -10.54 8.76 17.53
C ALA A 244 -9.40 8.23 18.41
N GLU A 245 -9.76 7.75 19.57
CA GLU A 245 -8.81 7.13 20.49
C GLU A 245 -8.21 5.84 19.90
N LYS A 246 -6.91 5.81 19.86
CA LYS A 246 -6.12 4.66 19.49
C LYS A 246 -5.83 3.83 20.75
N ARG A 247 -6.20 2.56 20.74
CA ARG A 247 -5.96 1.67 21.86
C ARG A 247 -4.61 0.97 21.72
N TYR A 248 -3.70 1.22 22.65
CA TYR A 248 -2.45 0.50 22.74
C TYR A 248 -2.22 -0.01 24.17
N SER A 249 -2.24 -1.34 24.36
CA SER A 249 -1.93 -2.00 25.64
C SER A 249 -2.56 -1.35 26.89
N GLY A 250 -3.82 -0.92 26.79
CA GLY A 250 -4.54 -0.28 27.91
C GLY A 250 -4.45 1.25 27.92
N TRP A 251 -3.70 1.87 27.04
CA TRP A 251 -3.60 3.32 26.88
C TRP A 251 -4.39 3.80 25.67
N PHE A 252 -5.04 4.94 25.83
CA PHE A 252 -5.81 5.60 24.78
C PHE A 252 -5.13 6.91 24.42
N TYR A 253 -4.81 7.12 23.14
CA TYR A 253 -4.29 8.38 22.65
C TYR A 253 -4.69 8.59 21.18
N PRO A 254 -4.81 9.85 20.73
CA PRO A 254 -5.17 10.14 19.35
C PRO A 254 -4.03 9.80 18.38
N PHE A 255 -4.37 9.61 17.10
CA PHE A 255 -3.38 9.49 16.06
C PHE A 255 -2.63 10.81 15.88
N VAL A 256 -1.31 10.74 15.78
CA VAL A 256 -0.44 11.89 15.57
C VAL A 256 0.20 11.77 14.18
N THR A 257 -0.13 12.70 13.29
CA THR A 257 0.50 12.78 11.96
C THR A 257 1.88 13.41 12.09
N PHE A 258 2.87 12.96 11.29
CA PHE A 258 4.23 13.52 11.32
C PHE A 258 4.31 14.95 10.79
N PHE A 259 3.38 15.35 9.92
CA PHE A 259 3.31 16.68 9.33
C PHE A 259 1.85 17.06 9.05
N LYS A 260 1.62 18.36 8.92
CA LYS A 260 0.30 18.89 8.56
C LYS A 260 -0.05 18.48 7.15
N MET A 261 -1.20 17.82 6.97
CA MET A 261 -1.68 17.40 5.66
C MET A 261 -3.21 17.44 5.59
N THR A 262 -3.72 17.78 4.42
CA THR A 262 -5.14 17.73 4.11
C THR A 262 -5.55 16.33 3.63
N GLN A 263 -6.85 16.03 3.60
CA GLN A 263 -7.37 14.75 3.11
C GLN A 263 -6.95 14.46 1.66
N ILE A 264 -6.93 15.47 0.79
CA ILE A 264 -6.48 15.29 -0.60
C ILE A 264 -4.98 14.99 -0.69
N GLN A 265 -4.16 15.64 0.15
CA GLN A 265 -2.72 15.35 0.21
C GLN A 265 -2.47 13.93 0.70
N TYR A 266 -3.19 13.50 1.73
CA TYR A 266 -3.11 12.12 2.23
C TYR A 266 -3.50 11.09 1.17
N LEU A 267 -4.56 11.38 0.39
CA LEU A 267 -4.99 10.53 -0.72
C LEU A 267 -3.89 10.39 -1.78
N ILE A 268 -3.27 11.49 -2.21
CA ILE A 268 -2.19 11.49 -3.20
C ILE A 268 -0.96 10.74 -2.68
N LEU A 269 -0.58 10.96 -1.42
CA LEU A 269 0.52 10.24 -0.78
C LEU A 269 0.24 8.75 -0.70
N THR A 270 -0.99 8.36 -0.36
CA THR A 270 -1.44 6.96 -0.35
C THR A 270 -1.32 6.31 -1.72
N LEU A 271 -1.75 6.99 -2.80
CA LEU A 271 -1.57 6.51 -4.18
C LEU A 271 -0.09 6.31 -4.53
N THR A 272 0.77 7.21 -4.07
CA THR A 272 2.21 7.12 -4.30
C THR A 272 2.80 5.90 -3.60
N VAL A 273 2.37 5.60 -2.38
CA VAL A 273 2.78 4.39 -1.65
C VAL A 273 2.25 3.12 -2.35
N TYR A 274 0.99 3.11 -2.82
CA TYR A 274 0.46 1.98 -3.60
C TYR A 274 1.30 1.72 -4.86
N LEU A 275 1.63 2.76 -5.62
CA LEU A 275 2.51 2.64 -6.78
C LEU A 275 3.88 2.06 -6.40
N GLY A 276 4.46 2.53 -5.30
CA GLY A 276 5.72 1.99 -4.76
C GLY A 276 5.63 0.49 -4.46
N ILE A 277 4.59 0.06 -3.75
CA ILE A 277 4.39 -1.35 -3.39
C ILE A 277 4.26 -2.23 -4.63
N ILE A 278 3.41 -1.86 -5.60
CA ILE A 278 3.21 -2.67 -6.81
C ILE A 278 4.48 -2.73 -7.68
N LEU A 279 5.31 -1.68 -7.67
CA LEU A 279 6.63 -1.71 -8.34
C LEU A 279 7.61 -2.65 -7.63
N LEU A 280 7.61 -2.71 -6.30
CA LEU A 280 8.41 -3.69 -5.56
C LEU A 280 8.00 -5.13 -5.89
N ILE A 281 6.70 -5.40 -5.96
CA ILE A 281 6.17 -6.70 -6.38
C ILE A 281 6.57 -7.02 -7.84
N ALA A 282 6.53 -6.03 -8.73
CA ALA A 282 6.98 -6.21 -10.11
C ALA A 282 8.46 -6.62 -10.17
N LEU A 283 9.34 -5.91 -9.46
CA LEU A 283 10.77 -6.23 -9.41
C LEU A 283 11.04 -7.62 -8.82
N ALA A 284 10.36 -7.97 -7.73
CA ALA A 284 10.45 -9.30 -7.12
C ALA A 284 10.01 -10.40 -8.09
N THR A 285 8.87 -10.21 -8.74
CA THR A 285 8.32 -11.16 -9.72
C THR A 285 9.28 -11.36 -10.90
N ILE A 286 9.84 -10.27 -11.45
CA ILE A 286 10.80 -10.32 -12.54
C ILE A 286 12.07 -11.06 -12.13
N ALA A 287 12.62 -10.76 -10.94
CA ALA A 287 13.82 -11.41 -10.43
C ALA A 287 13.63 -12.93 -10.28
N ILE A 288 12.54 -13.34 -9.63
CA ILE A 288 12.21 -14.76 -9.43
C ILE A 288 11.97 -15.44 -10.76
N GLN A 289 11.27 -14.82 -11.69
CA GLN A 289 11.00 -15.41 -13.02
C GLN A 289 12.27 -15.56 -13.87
N PHE A 290 13.24 -14.64 -13.75
CA PHE A 290 14.53 -14.79 -14.41
C PHE A 290 15.31 -15.98 -13.87
N LEU A 291 15.25 -16.23 -12.56
CA LEU A 291 15.95 -17.36 -11.94
C LEU A 291 15.31 -18.70 -12.28
N LEU A 292 13.99 -18.81 -12.18
CA LEU A 292 13.28 -20.09 -12.29
C LEU A 292 12.82 -20.42 -13.71
N GLY A 293 12.47 -19.40 -14.50
CA GLY A 293 11.99 -19.58 -15.88
C GLY A 293 10.65 -20.32 -16.00
N ASN A 294 9.91 -20.49 -14.91
CA ASN A 294 8.61 -21.16 -14.84
C ASN A 294 7.64 -20.33 -14.01
N SER A 295 6.56 -19.87 -14.63
CA SER A 295 5.60 -18.95 -13.99
C SER A 295 4.87 -19.57 -12.79
N TYR A 296 4.56 -20.86 -12.81
CA TYR A 296 3.88 -21.52 -11.69
C TYR A 296 4.78 -21.56 -10.45
N PHE A 297 6.03 -21.99 -10.62
CA PHE A 297 6.99 -22.00 -9.52
C PHE A 297 7.35 -20.58 -9.07
N SER A 298 7.49 -19.65 -9.99
CA SER A 298 7.76 -18.24 -9.68
C SER A 298 6.63 -17.62 -8.85
N PHE A 299 5.39 -17.91 -9.18
CA PHE A 299 4.23 -17.44 -8.43
C PHE A 299 4.17 -18.05 -7.02
N ALA A 300 4.39 -19.37 -6.92
CA ALA A 300 4.43 -20.07 -5.63
C ALA A 300 5.53 -19.50 -4.70
N ILE A 301 6.75 -19.32 -5.23
CA ILE A 301 7.86 -18.73 -4.45
C ILE A 301 7.57 -17.27 -4.08
N LEU A 302 6.98 -16.47 -4.96
CA LEU A 302 6.58 -15.11 -4.63
C LEU A 302 5.61 -15.07 -3.45
N ILE A 303 4.60 -15.94 -3.43
CA ILE A 303 3.65 -16.04 -2.32
C ILE A 303 4.37 -16.48 -1.04
N LEU A 304 5.17 -17.55 -1.10
CA LEU A 304 5.91 -18.05 0.05
C LEU A 304 6.86 -17.00 0.63
N LEU A 305 7.55 -16.25 -0.22
CA LEU A 305 8.45 -15.19 0.21
C LEU A 305 7.66 -14.07 0.94
N ASN A 306 6.55 -13.60 0.36
CA ASN A 306 5.72 -12.59 1.01
C ASN A 306 5.14 -13.09 2.34
N MET A 307 4.73 -14.36 2.40
CA MET A 307 4.23 -14.99 3.61
C MET A 307 5.32 -15.09 4.69
N ALA A 308 6.54 -15.49 4.31
CA ALA A 308 7.69 -15.56 5.22
C ALA A 308 8.06 -14.15 5.76
N LEU A 309 8.07 -13.14 4.91
CA LEU A 309 8.31 -11.76 5.32
C LEU A 309 7.21 -11.24 6.27
N PHE A 310 5.94 -11.57 6.00
CA PHE A 310 4.81 -11.21 6.86
C PHE A 310 4.92 -11.88 8.24
N LEU A 311 5.14 -13.19 8.28
CA LEU A 311 5.32 -13.95 9.53
C LEU A 311 6.56 -13.48 10.30
N GLY A 312 7.67 -13.22 9.60
CA GLY A 312 8.88 -12.68 10.20
C GLY A 312 8.66 -11.32 10.86
N ALA A 313 7.87 -10.43 10.24
CA ALA A 313 7.52 -9.14 10.83
C ALA A 313 6.60 -9.28 12.05
N TYR A 314 5.69 -10.26 12.03
CA TYR A 314 4.68 -10.44 13.07
C TYR A 314 5.22 -11.18 14.30
N TYR A 315 6.01 -12.24 14.10
CA TYR A 315 6.47 -13.15 15.18
C TYR A 315 7.90 -12.93 15.65
N SER A 316 8.63 -11.95 15.12
CA SER A 316 10.01 -11.71 15.51
C SER A 316 10.11 -11.19 16.95
N ASN A 317 10.54 -12.05 17.87
CA ASN A 317 10.79 -11.71 19.28
C ASN A 317 12.23 -11.22 19.52
N VAL A 318 13.11 -11.28 18.51
CA VAL A 318 14.52 -10.87 18.64
C VAL A 318 14.63 -9.38 18.40
N THR A 319 14.96 -8.64 19.43
CA THR A 319 14.90 -7.18 19.52
C THR A 319 15.59 -6.42 18.39
N PHE A 320 16.83 -6.81 18.03
CA PHE A 320 17.58 -6.13 16.96
C PHE A 320 17.09 -6.50 15.56
N MET A 321 16.87 -7.79 15.30
CA MET A 321 16.31 -8.28 14.03
C MET A 321 14.91 -7.74 13.79
N ASN A 322 14.12 -7.57 14.84
CA ASN A 322 12.78 -7.03 14.77
C ASN A 322 12.78 -5.59 14.23
N VAL A 323 13.69 -4.73 14.70
CA VAL A 323 13.81 -3.36 14.20
C VAL A 323 14.25 -3.33 12.74
N ILE A 324 15.28 -4.10 12.36
CA ILE A 324 15.74 -4.17 10.98
C ILE A 324 14.64 -4.72 10.05
N LEU A 325 14.00 -5.82 10.43
CA LEU A 325 12.91 -6.40 9.64
C LEU A 325 11.74 -5.44 9.50
N ARG A 326 11.45 -4.62 10.51
CA ARG A 326 10.38 -3.63 10.44
C ARG A 326 10.74 -2.41 9.60
N LEU A 327 12.00 -1.98 9.59
CA LEU A 327 12.48 -0.84 8.80
C LEU A 327 12.75 -1.17 7.32
N LEU A 328 13.00 -2.44 6.99
CA LEU A 328 13.38 -2.86 5.65
C LEU A 328 12.36 -3.82 5.01
N ASN A 329 11.32 -4.21 5.73
CA ASN A 329 10.36 -5.17 5.25
C ASN A 329 9.15 -4.49 4.60
N PRO A 330 8.92 -4.65 3.28
CA PRO A 330 7.81 -4.04 2.57
C PRO A 330 6.44 -4.53 3.05
N THR A 331 6.33 -5.71 3.68
CA THR A 331 5.04 -6.19 4.22
C THR A 331 4.54 -5.35 5.39
N ASN A 332 5.42 -4.56 6.04
CA ASN A 332 5.00 -3.58 7.03
C ASN A 332 4.07 -2.51 6.46
N LEU A 333 4.27 -2.12 5.20
CA LEU A 333 3.38 -1.18 4.53
C LEU A 333 1.96 -1.73 4.42
N TYR A 334 1.81 -3.05 4.21
CA TYR A 334 0.50 -3.70 4.24
C TYR A 334 -0.10 -3.71 5.65
N ILE A 335 0.70 -4.06 6.68
CA ILE A 335 0.23 -4.16 8.06
C ILE A 335 -0.23 -2.80 8.57
N THR A 336 0.53 -1.73 8.29
CA THR A 336 0.28 -0.36 8.74
C THR A 336 -0.63 0.44 7.82
N SER A 337 -1.21 -0.18 6.78
CA SER A 337 -2.17 0.49 5.91
C SER A 337 -3.30 1.14 6.72
N GLY A 338 -3.60 2.40 6.41
CA GLY A 338 -4.53 3.22 7.19
C GLY A 338 -3.89 4.04 8.31
N ALA A 339 -2.62 3.77 8.64
CA ALA A 339 -1.84 4.56 9.59
C ALA A 339 -0.52 5.05 8.97
N TRP A 340 -0.48 5.26 7.66
CA TRP A 340 0.68 5.84 6.98
C TRP A 340 0.85 7.31 7.32
N PHE A 341 2.08 7.78 7.33
CA PHE A 341 2.47 9.16 7.65
C PHE A 341 2.06 9.63 9.04
N MET A 342 1.79 8.68 9.94
CA MET A 342 1.47 8.95 11.33
C MET A 342 2.14 7.97 12.27
N GLU A 343 2.23 8.34 13.53
CA GLU A 343 2.71 7.47 14.56
C GLU A 343 1.82 6.23 14.64
N ASN A 344 2.41 5.04 14.62
CA ASN A 344 1.69 3.78 14.69
C ASN A 344 2.16 2.91 15.86
N ASP A 345 1.30 1.95 16.28
CA ASP A 345 1.55 1.12 17.46
C ASP A 345 2.59 0.03 17.22
N ILE A 346 2.72 -0.41 15.97
CA ILE A 346 3.38 -1.67 15.63
C ILE A 346 4.89 -1.46 15.50
N THR A 347 5.31 -0.26 15.08
CA THR A 347 6.71 0.02 14.73
C THR A 347 7.18 1.32 15.37
N LEU A 348 8.50 1.48 15.45
CA LEU A 348 9.10 2.79 15.66
C LEU A 348 8.99 3.56 14.34
N SER A 349 7.83 4.15 14.09
CA SER A 349 7.57 4.92 12.89
C SER A 349 8.28 6.28 12.94
N PHE A 350 8.66 6.78 11.77
CA PHE A 350 9.28 8.11 11.62
C PHE A 350 8.75 8.78 10.34
N ALA A 351 8.93 10.08 10.24
CA ALA A 351 8.49 10.84 9.08
C ALA A 351 9.08 10.29 7.78
N GLY A 352 8.22 9.88 6.84
CA GLY A 352 8.63 9.30 5.56
C GLY A 352 9.10 7.84 5.61
N ASN A 353 8.79 7.12 6.68
CA ASN A 353 9.11 5.69 6.84
C ASN A 353 8.64 4.86 5.63
N GLU A 354 7.49 5.16 5.08
CA GLU A 354 6.90 4.49 3.93
C GLU A 354 7.81 4.61 2.69
N PHE A 355 8.27 5.82 2.40
CA PHE A 355 9.18 6.07 1.26
C PHE A 355 10.57 5.50 1.50
N TRP A 356 11.03 5.48 2.74
CA TRP A 356 12.29 4.83 3.12
C TRP A 356 12.25 3.34 2.83
N ILE A 357 11.21 2.64 3.28
CA ILE A 357 11.03 1.21 3.02
C ILE A 357 11.00 0.95 1.51
N ILE A 358 10.20 1.69 0.75
CA ILE A 358 10.10 1.53 -0.70
C ILE A 358 11.45 1.80 -1.38
N GLY A 359 12.13 2.87 -0.99
CA GLY A 359 13.41 3.27 -1.58
C GLY A 359 14.51 2.23 -1.35
N VAL A 360 14.73 1.83 -0.11
CA VAL A 360 15.79 0.87 0.24
C VAL A 360 15.50 -0.51 -0.36
N THR A 361 14.29 -1.02 -0.20
CA THR A 361 13.92 -2.31 -0.78
C THR A 361 13.93 -2.26 -2.30
N GLY A 362 13.53 -1.14 -2.91
CA GLY A 362 13.59 -0.93 -4.35
C GLY A 362 15.01 -1.04 -4.91
N VAL A 363 15.99 -0.39 -4.26
CA VAL A 363 17.41 -0.50 -4.66
C VAL A 363 17.88 -1.95 -4.59
N TRP A 364 17.59 -2.66 -3.50
CA TRP A 364 17.95 -4.06 -3.36
C TRP A 364 17.29 -4.94 -4.42
N MET A 365 16.01 -4.72 -4.71
CA MET A 365 15.29 -5.49 -5.73
C MET A 365 15.83 -5.22 -7.14
N ILE A 366 16.23 -3.98 -7.47
CA ILE A 366 16.88 -3.67 -8.75
C ILE A 366 18.21 -4.43 -8.89
N LEU A 367 19.00 -4.51 -7.81
CA LEU A 367 20.23 -5.31 -7.81
C LEU A 367 19.92 -6.81 -8.02
N CYS A 368 18.91 -7.35 -7.33
CA CYS A 368 18.47 -8.72 -7.51
C CYS A 368 18.04 -9.01 -8.96
N VAL A 369 17.27 -8.10 -9.59
CA VAL A 369 16.86 -8.22 -11.00
C VAL A 369 18.08 -8.25 -11.92
N LYS A 370 19.07 -7.36 -11.71
CA LYS A 370 20.31 -7.34 -12.52
C LYS A 370 21.09 -8.66 -12.39
N ILE A 371 21.26 -9.18 -11.17
CA ILE A 371 21.96 -10.45 -10.91
C ILE A 371 21.20 -11.59 -11.57
N ALA A 372 19.90 -11.72 -11.35
CA ALA A 372 19.06 -12.76 -11.91
C ALA A 372 19.07 -12.73 -13.46
N ARG A 373 19.00 -11.54 -14.05
CA ARG A 373 19.11 -11.35 -15.50
C ARG A 373 20.47 -11.83 -16.05
N ASN A 374 21.56 -11.44 -15.40
CA ASN A 374 22.91 -11.86 -15.83
C ASN A 374 23.08 -13.37 -15.71
N PHE A 375 22.59 -13.99 -14.65
CA PHE A 375 22.59 -15.44 -14.47
C PHE A 375 21.82 -16.13 -15.60
N LYS A 376 20.62 -15.67 -15.93
CA LYS A 376 19.83 -16.22 -17.04
C LYS A 376 20.52 -16.09 -18.40
N LEU A 377 21.22 -14.99 -18.65
CA LEU A 377 21.98 -14.79 -19.88
C LEU A 377 23.19 -15.70 -19.96
N TYR A 378 23.86 -15.96 -18.84
CA TYR A 378 24.98 -16.89 -18.76
C TYR A 378 24.51 -18.33 -19.05
N ASP A 379 23.45 -18.79 -18.40
CA ASP A 379 22.87 -20.12 -18.57
C ASP A 379 22.47 -20.39 -20.04
N ARG A 380 21.85 -19.40 -20.70
CA ARG A 380 21.54 -19.49 -22.14
C ARG A 380 22.78 -19.61 -23.03
N ASN A 381 23.85 -18.89 -22.72
CA ASN A 381 25.09 -18.98 -23.50
C ASN A 381 25.72 -20.37 -23.35
N VAL A 382 25.79 -20.92 -22.14
CA VAL A 382 26.33 -22.25 -21.86
C VAL A 382 25.50 -23.34 -22.55
N SER A 383 24.17 -23.24 -22.47
CA SER A 383 23.27 -24.22 -23.12
C SER A 383 23.37 -24.19 -24.66
N SER A 384 23.60 -23.02 -25.25
CA SER A 384 23.81 -22.88 -26.70
C SER A 384 25.12 -23.51 -27.18
N ILE A 385 26.21 -23.36 -26.40
CA ILE A 385 27.51 -23.99 -26.66
C ILE A 385 27.38 -25.52 -26.60
N HIS A 386 26.70 -26.05 -25.58
CA HIS A 386 26.48 -27.51 -25.45
C HIS A 386 25.66 -28.09 -26.62
N LYS A 387 24.61 -27.40 -27.04
CA LYS A 387 23.80 -27.78 -28.22
C LYS A 387 24.64 -27.82 -29.48
N ASN A 388 25.53 -26.85 -29.71
CA ASN A 388 26.42 -26.82 -30.86
C ASN A 388 27.44 -27.96 -30.86
N ILE A 389 28.09 -28.22 -29.69
CA ILE A 389 29.04 -29.34 -29.53
C ILE A 389 28.35 -30.69 -29.80
N LYS A 390 27.11 -30.87 -29.32
CA LYS A 390 26.35 -32.11 -29.54
C LYS A 390 25.98 -32.28 -31.03
N LYS A 391 25.62 -31.20 -31.71
CA LYS A 391 25.31 -31.20 -33.17
C LYS A 391 26.56 -31.55 -34.00
N ASP A 392 27.72 -30.97 -33.64
CA ASP A 392 28.98 -31.27 -34.32
C ASP A 392 29.44 -32.73 -34.10
N ARG A 393 29.17 -33.34 -32.93
CA ARG A 393 29.42 -34.76 -32.68
C ARG A 393 28.47 -35.67 -33.44
N CYS A 394 27.18 -35.34 -33.59
CA CYS A 394 26.25 -36.10 -34.36
C CYS A 394 26.64 -36.07 -35.87
N MET A 395 26.98 -34.91 -36.43
CA MET A 395 27.43 -34.81 -37.82
C MET A 395 28.72 -35.57 -38.08
N LYS A 396 29.69 -35.65 -37.14
CA LYS A 396 30.89 -36.44 -37.30
C LYS A 396 30.62 -37.97 -37.26
N ASN A 397 29.60 -38.43 -36.56
CA ASN A 397 29.22 -39.84 -36.50
C ASN A 397 28.35 -40.29 -37.69
N GLU A 398 27.80 -39.40 -38.49
CA GLU A 398 27.07 -39.72 -39.71
C GLU A 398 28.01 -39.81 -40.95
N PHE A 399 29.28 -39.41 -40.82
CA PHE A 399 30.31 -39.52 -41.88
C PHE A 399 31.32 -40.64 -41.65
N HIS A 400 31.09 -41.52 -40.68
CA HIS A 400 31.79 -42.80 -40.47
C HIS A 400 30.81 -43.96 -40.57
#